data_acff179a330082eae14ac3d7b9230f53
#
_entry.id   acff179a330082eae14ac3d7b9230f53
#
_cell.length_a   1.000
_cell.length_b   1.000
_cell.length_c   1.000
_cell.angle_alpha   90.00
_cell.angle_beta   90.00
_cell.angle_gamma   90.00
#
_symmetry.space_group_name_H-M   'P 1'
#
loop_
_entity.id
_entity.type
_entity.pdbx_description
1 polymer ?
#
loop_
_entity_poly.entity_id
_entity_poly.type
_entity_poly.pdbx_seq_one_letter_code
_entity_poly.pdbx_strand_id
1 'polypeptide(L)'
;MQVIQIGSIAVLLKWLLLGAALFIGLAILKLWLRRTQEKILHKQVIDLFFNSLFFGFICWKGSLFIIDPVLVIKSPLSLLYFTGGTTGLVLAVVGSIIFYFFKANKSNITDRLILQSGFLYSFAVIGVYHLLATLLLEEQKLNHIISGLYTFAIVIFAFWKHQMVTQQRIFSSLILFSFLSLSLSFIQLSVERKIWFFSAQQWFFVALIIVSLIFWDKKSKS
;
A
#
# COMPACT_ATOMS: atom_id res chain seq x y z
N MET A 1 -3.73 -8.51 -20.26
CA MET A 1 -2.69 -7.82 -19.43
C MET A 1 -1.81 -6.99 -20.36
N GLN A 2 -1.76 -5.67 -20.15
CA GLN A 2 -0.97 -4.76 -20.99
C GLN A 2 0.51 -4.83 -20.57
N VAL A 3 1.39 -5.03 -21.56
CA VAL A 3 2.84 -5.08 -21.39
C VAL A 3 3.45 -3.93 -22.16
N ILE A 4 4.33 -3.18 -21.52
CA ILE A 4 5.13 -2.14 -22.19
C ILE A 4 6.54 -2.69 -22.40
N GLN A 5 7.02 -2.61 -23.62
CA GLN A 5 8.37 -3.02 -23.96
C GLN A 5 9.29 -1.81 -23.90
N ILE A 6 10.27 -1.84 -23.00
CA ILE A 6 11.28 -0.80 -22.83
C ILE A 6 12.62 -1.43 -23.23
N GLY A 7 13.01 -1.25 -24.49
CA GLY A 7 14.18 -1.94 -25.04
C GLY A 7 13.97 -3.46 -25.04
N SER A 8 14.88 -4.20 -24.42
CA SER A 8 14.81 -5.67 -24.27
C SER A 8 13.97 -6.15 -23.07
N ILE A 9 13.45 -5.22 -22.25
CA ILE A 9 12.72 -5.56 -21.01
C ILE A 9 11.23 -5.36 -21.23
N ALA A 10 10.45 -6.43 -21.02
CA ALA A 10 8.99 -6.39 -21.03
C ALA A 10 8.46 -6.17 -19.60
N VAL A 11 7.85 -5.02 -19.34
CA VAL A 11 7.30 -4.67 -18.02
C VAL A 11 5.79 -4.61 -18.10
N LEU A 12 5.11 -5.27 -17.16
CA LEU A 12 3.67 -5.14 -17.02
C LEU A 12 3.30 -3.72 -16.59
N LEU A 13 2.38 -3.09 -17.32
CA LEU A 13 1.93 -1.72 -17.07
C LEU A 13 1.53 -1.49 -15.59
N LYS A 14 0.85 -2.46 -14.98
CA LYS A 14 0.45 -2.39 -13.57
C LYS A 14 1.60 -2.13 -12.59
N TRP A 15 2.80 -2.63 -12.87
CA TRP A 15 3.98 -2.42 -12.01
C TRP A 15 4.54 -1.01 -12.15
N LEU A 16 4.49 -0.45 -13.36
CA LEU A 16 4.85 0.94 -13.60
C LEU A 16 3.89 1.90 -12.90
N LEU A 17 2.58 1.61 -12.97
CA LEU A 17 1.56 2.39 -12.28
C LEU A 17 1.73 2.33 -10.78
N LEU A 18 2.04 1.15 -10.23
CA LEU A 18 2.32 0.99 -8.80
C LEU A 18 3.57 1.80 -8.40
N GLY A 19 4.65 1.71 -9.17
CA GLY A 19 5.86 2.49 -8.94
C GLY A 19 5.57 4.00 -8.94
N ALA A 20 4.86 4.49 -9.96
CA ALA A 20 4.44 5.90 -10.03
C ALA A 20 3.59 6.31 -8.83
N ALA A 21 2.63 5.47 -8.43
CA ALA A 21 1.78 5.72 -7.28
C ALA A 21 2.58 5.82 -5.96
N LEU A 22 3.61 4.99 -5.76
CA LEU A 22 4.48 5.05 -4.59
C LEU A 22 5.21 6.40 -4.51
N PHE A 23 5.78 6.89 -5.61
CA PHE A 23 6.47 8.18 -5.64
C PHE A 23 5.53 9.38 -5.49
N ILE A 24 4.39 9.36 -6.17
CA ILE A 24 3.38 10.42 -6.04
C ILE A 24 2.81 10.41 -4.60
N GLY A 25 2.58 9.24 -4.02
CA GLY A 25 2.19 9.10 -2.62
C GLY A 25 3.18 9.75 -1.65
N LEU A 26 4.49 9.59 -1.86
CA LEU A 26 5.53 10.28 -1.08
C LEU A 26 5.45 11.81 -1.25
N ALA A 27 5.19 12.29 -2.47
CA ALA A 27 5.03 13.73 -2.71
C ALA A 27 3.79 14.28 -1.97
N ILE A 28 2.67 13.57 -1.99
CA ILE A 28 1.45 13.91 -1.25
C ILE A 28 1.73 13.92 0.26
N LEU A 29 2.41 12.91 0.80
CA LEU A 29 2.80 12.84 2.20
C LEU A 29 3.71 14.03 2.57
N LYS A 30 4.70 14.36 1.74
CA LYS A 30 5.60 15.51 1.95
C LYS A 30 4.84 16.83 2.01
N LEU A 31 3.84 17.02 1.11
CA LEU A 31 2.99 18.20 1.12
C LEU A 31 2.14 18.30 2.38
N TRP A 32 1.60 17.18 2.86
CA TRP A 32 0.82 17.11 4.09
C TRP A 32 1.70 17.44 5.32
N LEU A 33 2.88 16.83 5.43
CA LEU A 33 3.81 17.09 6.52
C LEU A 33 4.21 18.56 6.60
N ARG A 34 4.42 19.25 5.47
CA ARG A 34 4.74 20.68 5.45
C ARG A 34 3.70 21.57 6.13
N ARG A 35 2.45 21.12 6.22
CA ARG A 35 1.35 21.85 6.88
C ARG A 35 1.22 21.52 8.36
N THR A 36 1.80 20.42 8.81
CA THR A 36 1.45 19.84 10.11
C THR A 36 2.57 19.77 11.10
N GLN A 37 3.83 19.80 10.66
CA GLN A 37 4.95 19.45 11.53
C GLN A 37 6.17 20.36 11.32
N GLU A 38 7.11 20.28 12.25
CA GLU A 38 8.41 20.94 12.15
C GLU A 38 9.29 20.33 11.06
N LYS A 39 10.16 21.15 10.43
CA LYS A 39 10.99 20.72 9.30
C LYS A 39 11.88 19.50 9.59
N ILE A 40 12.36 19.36 10.83
CA ILE A 40 13.21 18.24 11.24
C ILE A 40 12.43 16.92 11.19
N LEU A 41 11.21 16.92 11.74
CA LEU A 41 10.33 15.75 11.72
C LEU A 41 9.90 15.37 10.30
N HIS A 42 9.71 16.35 9.39
CA HIS A 42 9.43 16.06 7.98
C HIS A 42 10.48 15.17 7.35
N LYS A 43 11.77 15.55 7.54
CA LYS A 43 12.87 14.79 6.96
C LYS A 43 12.91 13.37 7.52
N GLN A 44 12.80 13.21 8.84
CA GLN A 44 12.83 11.91 9.50
C GLN A 44 11.71 10.98 9.01
N VAL A 45 10.49 11.50 8.87
CA VAL A 45 9.35 10.72 8.38
C VAL A 45 9.54 10.32 6.92
N ILE A 46 9.95 11.24 6.04
CA ILE A 46 10.20 10.92 4.63
C ILE A 46 11.32 9.91 4.47
N ASP A 47 12.42 10.06 5.21
CA ASP A 47 13.54 9.11 5.20
C ASP A 47 13.10 7.73 5.70
N LEU A 48 12.20 7.68 6.70
CA LEU A 48 11.63 6.43 7.18
C LEU A 48 10.85 5.71 6.08
N PHE A 49 9.97 6.42 5.36
CA PHE A 49 9.21 5.83 4.24
C PHE A 49 10.13 5.41 3.10
N PHE A 50 11.07 6.26 2.69
CA PHE A 50 11.99 5.95 1.61
C PHE A 50 12.82 4.68 1.90
N ASN A 51 13.38 4.58 3.11
CA ASN A 51 14.11 3.39 3.54
C ASN A 51 13.22 2.14 3.58
N SER A 52 11.96 2.28 4.03
CA SER A 52 11.01 1.15 4.09
C SER A 52 10.63 0.67 2.69
N LEU A 53 10.42 1.59 1.76
CA LEU A 53 10.16 1.26 0.35
C LEU A 53 11.38 0.60 -0.32
N PHE A 54 12.56 1.12 -0.04
CA PHE A 54 13.80 0.53 -0.55
C PHE A 54 14.00 -0.88 -0.01
N PHE A 55 13.76 -1.10 1.28
CA PHE A 55 13.77 -2.44 1.85
C PHE A 55 12.73 -3.37 1.22
N GLY A 56 11.50 -2.87 1.01
CA GLY A 56 10.46 -3.60 0.29
C GLY A 56 10.87 -3.97 -1.14
N PHE A 57 11.54 -3.07 -1.86
CA PHE A 57 12.07 -3.36 -3.18
C PHE A 57 13.11 -4.49 -3.15
N ILE A 58 14.00 -4.50 -2.14
CA ILE A 58 14.95 -5.59 -1.94
C ILE A 58 14.21 -6.91 -1.66
N CYS A 59 13.20 -6.89 -0.80
CA CYS A 59 12.36 -8.06 -0.53
C CYS A 59 11.66 -8.56 -1.79
N TRP A 60 11.15 -7.63 -2.61
CA TRP A 60 10.48 -7.97 -3.88
C TRP A 60 11.42 -8.67 -4.85
N LYS A 61 12.59 -8.11 -5.08
CA LYS A 61 13.61 -8.73 -5.93
C LYS A 61 14.19 -10.00 -5.32
N GLY A 62 14.47 -9.98 -4.01
CA GLY A 62 14.99 -11.11 -3.26
C GLY A 62 14.01 -12.29 -3.11
N SER A 63 12.72 -12.08 -3.38
CA SER A 63 11.72 -13.16 -3.31
C SER A 63 12.04 -14.34 -4.24
N LEU A 64 12.84 -14.13 -5.31
CA LEU A 64 13.29 -15.21 -6.19
C LEU A 64 14.14 -16.25 -5.44
N PHE A 65 14.91 -15.85 -4.42
CA PHE A 65 15.66 -16.79 -3.59
C PHE A 65 14.76 -17.78 -2.83
N ILE A 66 13.52 -17.36 -2.55
CA ILE A 66 12.52 -18.18 -1.84
C ILE A 66 11.72 -19.01 -2.84
N ILE A 67 11.38 -18.43 -4.00
CA ILE A 67 10.52 -19.05 -5.01
C ILE A 67 11.28 -20.09 -5.82
N ASP A 68 12.47 -19.74 -6.30
CA ASP A 68 13.33 -20.63 -7.11
C ASP A 68 14.82 -20.36 -6.83
N PRO A 69 15.36 -20.91 -5.72
CA PRO A 69 16.76 -20.73 -5.35
C PRO A 69 17.71 -21.33 -6.38
N VAL A 70 17.32 -22.40 -7.06
CA VAL A 70 18.16 -23.09 -8.07
C VAL A 70 18.38 -22.19 -9.27
N LEU A 71 17.37 -21.47 -9.72
CA LEU A 71 17.49 -20.51 -10.83
C LEU A 71 18.47 -19.40 -10.50
N VAL A 72 18.44 -18.87 -9.25
CA VAL A 72 19.35 -17.81 -8.82
C VAL A 72 20.81 -18.29 -8.82
N ILE A 73 21.06 -19.51 -8.33
CA ILE A 73 22.43 -20.08 -8.29
C ILE A 73 22.94 -20.32 -9.70
N LYS A 74 22.11 -20.85 -10.62
CA LYS A 74 22.50 -21.13 -12.01
C LYS A 74 22.65 -19.88 -12.86
N SER A 75 21.86 -18.85 -12.60
CA SER A 75 21.83 -17.62 -13.38
C SER A 75 21.53 -16.40 -12.48
N PRO A 76 22.54 -15.79 -11.83
CA PRO A 76 22.33 -14.62 -10.95
C PRO A 76 21.67 -13.43 -11.65
N LEU A 77 21.88 -13.29 -12.97
CA LEU A 77 21.25 -12.26 -13.79
C LEU A 77 19.70 -12.40 -13.86
N SER A 78 19.17 -13.58 -13.54
CA SER A 78 17.72 -13.77 -13.44
C SER A 78 17.04 -12.83 -12.45
N LEU A 79 17.74 -12.39 -11.40
CA LEU A 79 17.25 -11.39 -10.44
C LEU A 79 16.90 -10.05 -11.09
N LEU A 80 17.65 -9.64 -12.12
CA LEU A 80 17.39 -8.39 -12.84
C LEU A 80 16.07 -8.44 -13.61
N TYR A 81 15.81 -9.56 -14.27
CA TYR A 81 14.61 -9.74 -15.11
C TYR A 81 13.38 -10.21 -14.32
N PHE A 82 13.60 -10.74 -13.14
CA PHE A 82 12.52 -11.26 -12.31
C PHE A 82 11.61 -10.15 -11.79
N THR A 83 10.31 -10.29 -12.02
CA THR A 83 9.28 -9.31 -11.64
C THR A 83 8.64 -9.57 -10.27
N GLY A 84 9.14 -10.55 -9.49
CA GLY A 84 8.63 -10.88 -8.15
C GLY A 84 7.22 -11.48 -8.12
N GLY A 85 6.40 -11.21 -9.14
CA GLY A 85 5.02 -11.66 -9.18
C GLY A 85 4.18 -11.19 -7.98
N THR A 86 3.06 -11.86 -7.74
CA THR A 86 2.16 -11.55 -6.61
C THR A 86 2.79 -11.93 -5.28
N THR A 87 3.51 -13.05 -5.21
CA THR A 87 4.20 -13.52 -3.98
C THR A 87 5.28 -12.54 -3.56
N GLY A 88 6.09 -12.08 -4.51
CA GLY A 88 7.12 -11.07 -4.24
C GLY A 88 6.53 -9.75 -3.77
N LEU A 89 5.38 -9.32 -4.32
CA LEU A 89 4.68 -8.11 -3.87
C LEU A 89 4.21 -8.25 -2.42
N VAL A 90 3.62 -9.39 -2.04
CA VAL A 90 3.18 -9.64 -0.67
C VAL A 90 4.37 -9.58 0.29
N LEU A 91 5.49 -10.23 -0.04
CA LEU A 91 6.72 -10.18 0.74
C LEU A 91 7.28 -8.75 0.85
N ALA A 92 7.22 -7.98 -0.23
CA ALA A 92 7.65 -6.57 -0.24
C ALA A 92 6.80 -5.72 0.70
N VAL A 93 5.48 -5.84 0.63
CA VAL A 93 4.55 -5.06 1.48
C VAL A 93 4.74 -5.44 2.95
N VAL A 94 4.75 -6.73 3.28
CA VAL A 94 4.94 -7.21 4.65
C VAL A 94 6.32 -6.78 5.17
N GLY A 95 7.38 -6.97 4.39
CA GLY A 95 8.73 -6.54 4.75
C GLY A 95 8.84 -5.03 4.97
N SER A 96 8.24 -4.23 4.09
CA SER A 96 8.21 -2.77 4.23
C SER A 96 7.49 -2.33 5.51
N ILE A 97 6.35 -2.95 5.84
CA ILE A 97 5.57 -2.64 7.05
C ILE A 97 6.37 -3.00 8.31
N ILE A 98 6.95 -4.20 8.36
CA ILE A 98 7.77 -4.64 9.50
C ILE A 98 8.96 -3.69 9.68
N PHE A 99 9.68 -3.37 8.60
CA PHE A 99 10.83 -2.47 8.64
C PHE A 99 10.43 -1.05 9.06
N TYR A 100 9.28 -0.55 8.56
CA TYR A 100 8.73 0.75 8.93
C TYR A 100 8.52 0.85 10.44
N PHE A 101 7.79 -0.08 11.05
CA PHE A 101 7.54 -0.06 12.49
C PHE A 101 8.82 -0.31 13.32
N PHE A 102 9.68 -1.23 12.89
CA PHE A 102 10.95 -1.48 13.56
C PHE A 102 11.83 -0.24 13.61
N LYS A 103 11.95 0.48 12.50
CA LYS A 103 12.76 1.70 12.44
C LYS A 103 12.07 2.88 13.12
N ALA A 104 10.75 2.97 13.04
CA ALA A 104 9.94 3.97 13.71
C ALA A 104 10.09 3.91 15.23
N ASN A 105 10.06 2.72 15.83
CA ASN A 105 10.25 2.51 17.27
C ASN A 105 11.65 2.92 17.76
N LYS A 106 12.63 3.02 16.86
CA LYS A 106 14.00 3.51 17.18
C LYS A 106 14.17 4.99 16.91
N SER A 107 13.14 5.67 16.42
CA SER A 107 13.16 7.09 16.10
C SER A 107 12.46 7.90 17.18
N ASN A 108 12.75 9.21 17.24
CA ASN A 108 12.08 10.14 18.15
C ASN A 108 10.72 10.65 17.59
N ILE A 109 10.11 9.90 16.68
CA ILE A 109 8.82 10.23 16.07
C ILE A 109 7.70 9.69 16.97
N THR A 110 6.71 10.52 17.25
CA THR A 110 5.57 10.12 18.07
C THR A 110 4.73 9.04 17.38
N ASP A 111 4.22 8.06 18.12
CA ASP A 111 3.38 6.97 17.58
C ASP A 111 2.18 7.50 16.80
N ARG A 112 1.60 8.60 17.25
CA ARG A 112 0.51 9.27 16.56
C ARG A 112 0.90 9.71 15.16
N LEU A 113 2.07 10.33 15.00
CA LEU A 113 2.56 10.80 13.70
C LEU A 113 2.93 9.62 12.79
N ILE A 114 3.50 8.56 13.35
CA ILE A 114 3.79 7.30 12.64
C ILE A 114 2.49 6.74 12.05
N LEU A 115 1.45 6.62 12.87
CA LEU A 115 0.18 6.06 12.44
C LEU A 115 -0.53 6.94 11.41
N GLN A 116 -0.56 8.26 11.63
CA GLN A 116 -1.17 9.23 10.72
C GLN A 116 -0.47 9.27 9.36
N SER A 117 0.86 9.31 9.35
CA SER A 117 1.64 9.31 8.11
C SER A 117 1.52 8.00 7.35
N GLY A 118 1.54 6.85 8.05
CA GLY A 118 1.32 5.54 7.46
C GLY A 118 -0.05 5.42 6.79
N PHE A 119 -1.09 5.85 7.50
CA PHE A 119 -2.45 5.89 6.99
C PHE A 119 -2.57 6.77 5.74
N LEU A 120 -2.13 8.03 5.84
CA LEU A 120 -2.21 8.98 4.73
C LEU A 120 -1.45 8.47 3.50
N TYR A 121 -0.22 7.99 3.71
CA TYR A 121 0.59 7.45 2.62
C TYR A 121 -0.08 6.27 1.92
N SER A 122 -0.59 5.30 2.68
CA SER A 122 -1.25 4.12 2.13
C SER A 122 -2.48 4.50 1.28
N PHE A 123 -3.33 5.39 1.79
CA PHE A 123 -4.50 5.85 1.04
C PHE A 123 -4.13 6.71 -0.17
N ALA A 124 -3.09 7.54 -0.08
CA ALA A 124 -2.58 8.29 -1.22
C ALA A 124 -2.07 7.36 -2.33
N VAL A 125 -1.29 6.33 -1.99
CA VAL A 125 -0.78 5.34 -2.96
C VAL A 125 -1.93 4.58 -3.61
N ILE A 126 -2.89 4.07 -2.83
CA ILE A 126 -4.05 3.34 -3.35
C ILE A 126 -4.87 4.25 -4.27
N GLY A 127 -5.16 5.49 -3.84
CA GLY A 127 -5.92 6.46 -4.63
C GLY A 127 -5.25 6.80 -5.96
N VAL A 128 -3.96 7.12 -5.92
CA VAL A 128 -3.18 7.43 -7.14
C VAL A 128 -3.12 6.21 -8.07
N TYR A 129 -2.87 5.00 -7.52
CA TYR A 129 -2.87 3.79 -8.33
C TYR A 129 -4.20 3.58 -9.05
N HIS A 130 -5.32 3.69 -8.34
CA HIS A 130 -6.65 3.53 -8.94
C HIS A 130 -6.97 4.61 -9.96
N LEU A 131 -6.56 5.87 -9.73
CA LEU A 131 -6.73 6.95 -10.70
C LEU A 131 -5.95 6.65 -12.00
N LEU A 132 -4.68 6.29 -11.87
CA LEU A 132 -3.84 5.94 -13.02
C LEU A 132 -4.36 4.69 -13.74
N ALA A 133 -4.82 3.70 -12.99
CA ALA A 133 -5.42 2.48 -13.53
C ALA A 133 -6.72 2.78 -14.30
N THR A 134 -7.57 3.69 -13.81
CA THR A 134 -8.78 4.12 -14.54
C THR A 134 -8.46 4.73 -15.90
N LEU A 135 -7.35 5.47 -15.99
CA LEU A 135 -6.96 6.17 -17.22
C LEU A 135 -6.25 5.23 -18.22
N LEU A 136 -5.48 4.27 -17.71
CA LEU A 136 -4.52 3.51 -18.52
C LEU A 136 -4.85 2.01 -18.65
N LEU A 137 -5.68 1.46 -17.75
CA LEU A 137 -6.13 0.08 -17.82
C LEU A 137 -7.59 0.02 -18.31
N GLU A 138 -7.88 -0.90 -19.21
CA GLU A 138 -9.24 -1.11 -19.71
C GLU A 138 -10.06 -2.06 -18.81
N GLU A 139 -9.36 -2.90 -18.06
CA GLU A 139 -9.97 -3.89 -17.17
C GLU A 139 -10.52 -3.21 -15.91
N GLN A 140 -11.72 -3.60 -15.48
CA GLN A 140 -12.31 -3.23 -14.17
C GLN A 140 -12.43 -1.71 -13.90
N LYS A 141 -12.69 -0.89 -14.92
CA LYS A 141 -12.77 0.57 -14.79
C LYS A 141 -13.67 1.05 -13.67
N LEU A 142 -14.85 0.47 -13.51
CA LEU A 142 -15.81 0.86 -12.47
C LEU A 142 -15.22 0.69 -11.05
N ASN A 143 -14.54 -0.42 -10.82
CA ASN A 143 -13.88 -0.67 -9.53
C ASN A 143 -12.78 0.34 -9.26
N HIS A 144 -11.96 0.64 -10.25
CA HIS A 144 -10.92 1.65 -10.12
C HIS A 144 -11.47 3.04 -9.85
N ILE A 145 -12.57 3.44 -10.51
CA ILE A 145 -13.23 4.73 -10.26
C ILE A 145 -13.74 4.80 -8.82
N ILE A 146 -14.53 3.83 -8.37
CA ILE A 146 -15.12 3.85 -7.03
C ILE A 146 -14.02 3.83 -5.95
N SER A 147 -13.04 2.94 -6.07
CA SER A 147 -11.93 2.84 -5.11
C SER A 147 -11.07 4.11 -5.11
N GLY A 148 -10.81 4.70 -6.28
CA GLY A 148 -10.09 5.94 -6.42
C GLY A 148 -10.79 7.12 -5.76
N LEU A 149 -12.08 7.33 -6.06
CA LEU A 149 -12.88 8.41 -5.49
C LEU A 149 -12.94 8.32 -3.95
N TYR A 150 -13.20 7.12 -3.43
CA TYR A 150 -13.29 6.91 -1.99
C TYR A 150 -11.96 7.18 -1.27
N THR A 151 -10.85 6.65 -1.79
CA THR A 151 -9.53 6.86 -1.20
C THR A 151 -9.08 8.31 -1.29
N PHE A 152 -9.37 9.00 -2.40
CA PHE A 152 -9.11 10.43 -2.53
C PHE A 152 -9.95 11.28 -1.57
N ALA A 153 -11.21 10.94 -1.35
CA ALA A 153 -12.05 11.62 -0.37
C ALA A 153 -11.43 11.56 1.03
N ILE A 154 -10.89 10.40 1.42
CA ILE A 154 -10.18 10.23 2.71
C ILE A 154 -8.91 11.09 2.75
N VAL A 155 -8.12 11.10 1.68
CA VAL A 155 -6.89 11.92 1.60
C VAL A 155 -7.24 13.42 1.70
N ILE A 156 -8.24 13.89 0.95
CA ILE A 156 -8.69 15.30 1.00
C ILE A 156 -9.16 15.64 2.41
N PHE A 157 -9.94 14.78 3.06
CA PHE A 157 -10.38 14.98 4.43
C PHE A 157 -9.20 15.09 5.41
N ALA A 158 -8.18 14.23 5.26
CA ALA A 158 -6.97 14.28 6.08
C ALA A 158 -6.16 15.58 5.87
N PHE A 159 -6.17 16.13 4.65
CA PHE A 159 -5.57 17.43 4.35
C PHE A 159 -6.33 18.61 4.97
N TRP A 160 -7.65 18.54 4.94
CA TRP A 160 -8.48 19.66 5.39
C TRP A 160 -8.57 19.73 6.91
N LYS A 161 -8.66 18.57 7.57
CA LYS A 161 -8.81 18.47 9.03
C LYS A 161 -7.68 17.67 9.69
N HIS A 162 -6.42 18.05 9.42
CA HIS A 162 -5.25 17.31 9.89
C HIS A 162 -5.21 17.12 11.42
N GLN A 163 -5.66 18.12 12.20
CA GLN A 163 -5.74 18.02 13.67
C GLN A 163 -6.78 17.00 14.14
N MET A 164 -7.79 16.72 13.31
CA MET A 164 -8.88 15.80 13.63
C MET A 164 -8.61 14.35 13.16
N VAL A 165 -7.44 14.06 12.63
CA VAL A 165 -7.06 12.68 12.28
C VAL A 165 -6.69 11.95 13.57
N THR A 166 -7.71 11.55 14.32
CA THR A 166 -7.58 10.74 15.54
C THR A 166 -7.41 9.26 15.18
N GLN A 167 -6.83 8.50 16.11
CA GLN A 167 -6.66 7.06 15.92
C GLN A 167 -8.00 6.35 15.62
N GLN A 168 -9.07 6.72 16.31
CA GLN A 168 -10.41 6.17 16.08
C GLN A 168 -10.90 6.43 14.65
N ARG A 169 -10.69 7.63 14.10
CA ARG A 169 -11.08 7.96 12.72
C ARG A 169 -10.26 7.20 11.69
N ILE A 170 -8.98 6.96 11.98
CA ILE A 170 -8.13 6.12 11.13
C ILE A 170 -8.72 4.72 11.05
N PHE A 171 -9.00 4.08 12.18
CA PHE A 171 -9.58 2.74 12.18
C PHE A 171 -10.99 2.70 11.59
N SER A 172 -11.84 3.69 11.86
CA SER A 172 -13.17 3.79 11.21
C SER A 172 -13.05 3.88 9.69
N SER A 173 -12.10 4.67 9.18
CA SER A 173 -11.86 4.78 7.74
C SER A 173 -11.33 3.48 7.13
N LEU A 174 -10.48 2.75 7.86
CA LEU A 174 -9.99 1.42 7.45
C LEU A 174 -11.14 0.40 7.40
N ILE A 175 -12.04 0.40 8.37
CA ILE A 175 -13.22 -0.47 8.39
C ILE A 175 -14.11 -0.17 7.19
N LEU A 176 -14.43 1.11 6.95
CA LEU A 176 -15.27 1.53 5.82
C LEU A 176 -14.61 1.18 4.47
N PHE A 177 -13.31 1.42 4.34
CA PHE A 177 -12.56 1.03 3.14
C PHE A 177 -12.60 -0.47 2.89
N SER A 178 -12.35 -1.26 3.94
CA SER A 178 -12.35 -2.71 3.83
C SER A 178 -13.73 -3.26 3.51
N PHE A 179 -14.79 -2.70 4.11
CA PHE A 179 -16.17 -3.08 3.83
C PHE A 179 -16.55 -2.75 2.38
N LEU A 180 -16.21 -1.56 1.89
CA LEU A 180 -16.46 -1.16 0.50
C LEU A 180 -15.71 -2.06 -0.48
N SER A 181 -14.41 -2.30 -0.22
CA SER A 181 -13.58 -3.16 -1.08
C SER A 181 -14.08 -4.61 -1.08
N LEU A 182 -14.54 -5.12 0.07
CA LEU A 182 -15.14 -6.43 0.18
C LEU A 182 -16.43 -6.49 -0.66
N SER A 183 -17.32 -5.51 -0.53
CA SER A 183 -18.56 -5.44 -1.30
C SER A 183 -18.30 -5.39 -2.81
N LEU A 184 -17.34 -4.57 -3.25
CA LEU A 184 -16.94 -4.49 -4.66
C LEU A 184 -16.37 -5.82 -5.18
N SER A 185 -15.65 -6.56 -4.34
CA SER A 185 -15.08 -7.86 -4.73
C SER A 185 -16.14 -8.94 -4.98
N PHE A 186 -17.33 -8.82 -4.38
CA PHE A 186 -18.46 -9.73 -4.68
C PHE A 186 -19.14 -9.41 -6.01
N ILE A 187 -19.10 -8.16 -6.46
CA ILE A 187 -19.65 -7.73 -7.75
C ILE A 187 -18.75 -8.20 -8.90
N GLN A 188 -17.45 -8.36 -8.63
CA GLN A 188 -16.51 -8.87 -9.59
C GLN A 188 -16.64 -10.39 -9.68
N LEU A 189 -17.15 -10.87 -10.81
CA LEU A 189 -17.17 -12.30 -11.18
C LEU A 189 -15.74 -12.79 -11.54
N SER A 190 -14.79 -12.67 -10.62
CA SER A 190 -13.46 -13.22 -10.82
C SER A 190 -13.46 -14.71 -10.52
N VAL A 191 -12.94 -15.49 -11.47
CA VAL A 191 -12.71 -16.94 -11.32
C VAL A 191 -11.45 -17.14 -10.45
N GLU A 192 -11.45 -16.57 -9.24
CA GLU A 192 -10.36 -16.77 -8.30
C GLU A 192 -10.58 -18.04 -7.47
N ARG A 193 -9.47 -18.69 -7.13
CA ARG A 193 -9.50 -19.87 -6.26
C ARG A 193 -10.03 -19.45 -4.89
N LYS A 194 -11.21 -19.96 -4.52
CA LYS A 194 -11.85 -19.68 -3.21
C LYS A 194 -11.29 -20.62 -2.15
N ILE A 195 -10.96 -20.07 -0.99
CA ILE A 195 -10.65 -20.82 0.22
C ILE A 195 -11.89 -20.71 1.10
N TRP A 196 -12.59 -21.84 1.30
CA TRP A 196 -13.95 -21.89 1.86
C TRP A 196 -14.92 -21.13 0.92
N PHE A 197 -15.44 -19.98 1.34
CA PHE A 197 -16.39 -19.18 0.57
C PHE A 197 -15.79 -17.89 0.00
N PHE A 198 -14.57 -17.53 0.42
CA PHE A 198 -13.92 -16.25 0.10
C PHE A 198 -12.65 -16.43 -0.72
N SER A 199 -12.35 -15.46 -1.58
CA SER A 199 -11.04 -15.35 -2.22
C SER A 199 -9.98 -14.88 -1.20
N ALA A 200 -8.70 -15.05 -1.52
CA ALA A 200 -7.61 -14.57 -0.67
C ALA A 200 -7.70 -13.05 -0.42
N GLN A 201 -8.14 -12.28 -1.42
CA GLN A 201 -8.36 -10.85 -1.31
C GLN A 201 -9.51 -10.52 -0.33
N GLN A 202 -10.60 -11.25 -0.38
CA GLN A 202 -11.73 -11.08 0.54
C GLN A 202 -11.32 -11.40 1.97
N TRP A 203 -10.57 -12.48 2.20
CA TRP A 203 -10.02 -12.81 3.52
C TRP A 203 -9.12 -11.72 4.06
N PHE A 204 -8.30 -11.08 3.21
CA PHE A 204 -7.49 -9.94 3.61
C PHE A 204 -8.34 -8.77 4.14
N PHE A 205 -9.44 -8.41 3.45
CA PHE A 205 -10.31 -7.33 3.92
C PHE A 205 -11.07 -7.70 5.21
N VAL A 206 -11.51 -8.95 5.35
CA VAL A 206 -12.12 -9.45 6.59
C VAL A 206 -11.12 -9.34 7.75
N ALA A 207 -9.89 -9.80 7.57
CA ALA A 207 -8.85 -9.68 8.58
C ALA A 207 -8.56 -8.22 8.94
N LEU A 208 -8.53 -7.32 7.96
CA LEU A 208 -8.31 -5.89 8.18
C LEU A 208 -9.45 -5.25 8.98
N ILE A 209 -10.70 -5.65 8.75
CA ILE A 209 -11.85 -5.23 9.57
C ILE A 209 -11.67 -5.69 11.02
N ILE A 210 -11.38 -6.98 11.24
CA ILE A 210 -11.22 -7.55 12.59
C ILE A 210 -10.09 -6.83 13.35
N VAL A 211 -8.92 -6.70 12.73
CA VAL A 211 -7.78 -6.00 13.34
C VAL A 211 -8.15 -4.54 13.67
N SER A 212 -8.81 -3.85 12.75
CA SER A 212 -9.22 -2.46 12.96
C SER A 212 -10.24 -2.31 14.10
N LEU A 213 -11.16 -3.25 14.27
CA LEU A 213 -12.12 -3.27 15.38
C LEU A 213 -11.43 -3.51 16.73
N ILE A 214 -10.47 -4.44 16.81
CA ILE A 214 -9.72 -4.73 18.03
C ILE A 214 -8.97 -3.48 18.51
N PHE A 215 -8.28 -2.78 17.60
CA PHE A 215 -7.54 -1.58 17.95
C PHE A 215 -8.42 -0.35 18.18
N TRP A 216 -9.61 -0.30 17.58
CA TRP A 216 -10.60 0.74 17.81
C TRP A 216 -11.17 0.70 19.23
N ASP A 217 -11.51 -0.51 19.73
CA ASP A 217 -12.12 -0.69 21.06
C ASP A 217 -11.11 -0.52 22.21
N LYS A 218 -9.84 -0.90 22.00
CA LYS A 218 -8.81 -0.88 23.05
C LYS A 218 -8.57 0.52 23.65
N LYS A 219 -8.89 1.59 22.94
CA LYS A 219 -8.69 2.98 23.37
C LYS A 219 -9.98 3.71 23.77
N SER A 220 -11.14 3.10 23.61
CA SER A 220 -12.40 3.57 24.16
C SER A 220 -12.46 3.38 25.69
N LYS A 221 -11.59 2.52 26.25
CA LYS A 221 -11.55 2.12 27.66
C LYS A 221 -10.37 2.74 28.44
N SER A 222 -9.52 3.54 27.81
CA SER A 222 -8.43 4.33 28.43
C SER A 222 -8.74 5.83 28.37
#